data_e1a168c11d5fe4402bfac710a48df156
#
_entry.id   e1a168c11d5fe4402bfac710a48df156
#
_cell.length_a   1.000
_cell.length_b   1.000
_cell.length_c   1.000
_cell.angle_alpha   90.00
_cell.angle_beta   90.00
_cell.angle_gamma   90.00
#
_symmetry.space_group_name_H-M   'P 1'
#
loop_
_entity.id
_entity.type
_entity.pdbx_description
1 polymer ?
#
loop_
_entity_poly.entity_id
_entity_poly.type
_entity_poly.pdbx_seq_one_letter_code
_entity_poly.pdbx_strand_id
1 'polypeptide(L)'
;NMVEMVLDNKVRYKEPGESLPTFREEIDRYAGICPWLIFGIDLALGSGLDRPMTYREQMFGPEILEKAFSEAVVQMSPDSAAVPLVSRTEVLYDPEVPACPPETPFYLTPLFVAWLFFFFVAAVSVYDISRKRYSRVFDTVLFSIYGLGGLVVFFLMFVSVHPATYPNYSAFWLHPFWLLMALFIWFKSLKSIVRYYHFANFAGLLLFVALWHWIPQQFNAAFFPL
;
A
#
# COMPACT_ATOMS: atom_id res chain seq x y z
N ASN A 1 9.03 13.80 -20.68
CA ASN A 1 9.99 12.82 -21.17
C ASN A 1 11.05 13.52 -22.04
N MET A 2 12.35 13.20 -21.84
CA MET A 2 13.46 13.83 -22.59
C MET A 2 13.33 13.63 -24.10
N VAL A 3 12.94 12.44 -24.54
CA VAL A 3 12.76 12.12 -25.98
C VAL A 3 11.67 13.00 -26.62
N GLU A 4 10.56 13.20 -25.94
CA GLU A 4 9.48 14.08 -26.44
C GLU A 4 9.92 15.54 -26.51
N MET A 5 10.69 16.01 -25.52
CA MET A 5 11.26 17.37 -25.54
C MET A 5 12.19 17.57 -26.73
N VAL A 6 13.07 16.60 -27.02
CA VAL A 6 14.00 16.67 -28.14
C VAL A 6 13.29 16.64 -29.49
N LEU A 7 12.16 15.92 -29.56
CA LEU A 7 11.37 15.76 -30.77
C LEU A 7 10.16 16.71 -30.84
N ASP A 8 10.15 17.81 -30.07
CA ASP A 8 9.07 18.80 -30.03
C ASP A 8 7.67 18.20 -29.87
N ASN A 9 7.52 17.16 -29.03
CA ASN A 9 6.29 16.41 -28.83
C ASN A 9 5.69 15.79 -30.14
N LYS A 10 6.50 15.49 -31.14
CA LYS A 10 6.10 14.87 -32.39
C LYS A 10 6.06 13.32 -32.32
N VAL A 11 6.27 12.76 -31.15
CA VAL A 11 6.16 11.32 -30.89
C VAL A 11 4.70 10.96 -30.68
N ARG A 12 4.23 9.94 -31.36
CA ARG A 12 2.90 9.35 -31.17
C ARG A 12 3.06 7.92 -30.65
N TYR A 13 2.50 7.68 -29.48
CA TYR A 13 2.43 6.35 -28.89
C TYR A 13 1.14 5.66 -29.33
N LYS A 14 1.20 4.36 -29.55
CA LYS A 14 0.03 3.55 -29.84
C LYS A 14 -0.60 3.12 -28.51
N GLU A 15 -1.71 3.78 -28.13
CA GLU A 15 -2.41 3.46 -26.90
C GLU A 15 -3.08 2.07 -27.02
N PRO A 16 -2.99 1.24 -25.95
CA PRO A 16 -3.73 0.00 -25.89
C PRO A 16 -5.24 0.29 -25.80
N GLY A 17 -6.06 -0.50 -26.48
CA GLY A 17 -7.52 -0.34 -26.48
C GLY A 17 -8.23 -0.89 -25.23
N GLU A 18 -7.49 -1.30 -24.22
CA GLU A 18 -7.99 -1.95 -23.02
C GLU A 18 -7.96 -1.00 -21.82
N SER A 19 -8.75 -1.31 -20.76
CA SER A 19 -8.67 -0.58 -19.52
C SER A 19 -7.31 -0.82 -18.87
N LEU A 20 -6.67 0.26 -18.45
CA LEU A 20 -5.34 0.20 -17.85
C LEU A 20 -5.43 -0.14 -16.36
N PRO A 21 -4.46 -0.89 -15.81
CA PRO A 21 -4.42 -1.22 -14.40
C PRO A 21 -4.22 0.05 -13.54
N THR A 22 -4.45 -0.08 -12.24
CA THR A 22 -4.08 0.93 -11.27
C THR A 22 -2.58 0.88 -10.99
N PHE A 23 -2.02 1.95 -10.41
CA PHE A 23 -0.62 1.93 -9.97
C PHE A 23 -0.35 0.82 -8.95
N ARG A 24 -1.31 0.56 -8.04
CA ARG A 24 -1.19 -0.51 -7.05
C ARG A 24 -1.12 -1.89 -7.71
N GLU A 25 -2.03 -2.18 -8.63
CA GLU A 25 -2.02 -3.46 -9.37
C GLU A 25 -0.72 -3.68 -10.14
N GLU A 26 -0.16 -2.61 -10.71
CA GLU A 26 1.12 -2.71 -11.42
C GLU A 26 2.30 -2.93 -10.46
N ILE A 27 2.31 -2.26 -9.30
CA ILE A 27 3.31 -2.49 -8.26
C ILE A 27 3.21 -3.92 -7.72
N ASP A 28 2.00 -4.40 -7.47
CA ASP A 28 1.75 -5.76 -6.97
C ASP A 28 2.20 -6.82 -7.98
N ARG A 29 2.08 -6.55 -9.27
CA ARG A 29 2.57 -7.43 -10.33
C ARG A 29 4.08 -7.65 -10.22
N TYR A 30 4.85 -6.61 -9.92
CA TYR A 30 6.32 -6.72 -9.75
C TYR A 30 6.72 -7.23 -8.37
N ALA A 31 5.96 -6.92 -7.33
CA ALA A 31 6.26 -7.28 -5.95
C ALA A 31 5.66 -8.63 -5.50
N GLY A 32 4.80 -9.24 -6.33
CA GLY A 32 3.92 -10.38 -5.97
C GLY A 32 4.61 -11.62 -5.40
N ILE A 33 5.92 -11.78 -5.65
CA ILE A 33 6.73 -12.88 -5.13
C ILE A 33 6.98 -12.74 -3.61
N CYS A 34 6.89 -11.51 -3.08
CA CYS A 34 7.20 -11.18 -1.69
C CYS A 34 5.97 -10.67 -0.92
N PRO A 35 5.11 -11.53 -0.33
CA PRO A 35 3.88 -11.11 0.34
C PRO A 35 4.09 -10.07 1.45
N TRP A 36 5.21 -10.11 2.17
CA TRP A 36 5.56 -9.12 3.19
C TRP A 36 5.95 -7.77 2.61
N LEU A 37 6.54 -7.75 1.41
CA LEU A 37 6.82 -6.50 0.71
C LEU A 37 5.51 -5.84 0.29
N ILE A 38 4.58 -6.60 -0.30
CA ILE A 38 3.24 -6.10 -0.65
C ILE A 38 2.51 -5.60 0.60
N PHE A 39 2.53 -6.36 1.70
CA PHE A 39 1.93 -5.91 2.96
C PHE A 39 2.46 -4.54 3.41
N GLY A 40 3.79 -4.36 3.36
CA GLY A 40 4.42 -3.08 3.73
C GLY A 40 4.08 -1.94 2.76
N ILE A 41 4.07 -2.22 1.46
CA ILE A 41 3.69 -1.28 0.40
C ILE A 41 2.24 -0.83 0.57
N ASP A 42 1.31 -1.78 0.75
CA ASP A 42 -0.12 -1.50 0.95
C ASP A 42 -0.39 -0.69 2.21
N LEU A 43 0.40 -0.90 3.26
CA LEU A 43 0.31 -0.12 4.48
C LEU A 43 0.80 1.33 4.29
N ALA A 44 1.88 1.51 3.54
CA ALA A 44 2.53 2.80 3.33
C ALA A 44 1.81 3.68 2.30
N LEU A 45 1.23 3.06 1.26
CA LEU A 45 0.67 3.75 0.12
C LEU A 45 -0.85 3.99 0.28
N GLY A 46 -1.27 5.19 -0.09
CA GLY A 46 -2.66 5.63 0.01
C GLY A 46 -3.50 5.34 -1.24
N SER A 47 -4.76 5.77 -1.18
CA SER A 47 -5.76 5.56 -2.24
C SER A 47 -5.48 6.30 -3.55
N GLY A 48 -4.52 7.24 -3.55
CA GLY A 48 -4.11 7.92 -4.79
C GLY A 48 -3.58 6.98 -5.87
N LEU A 49 -3.15 5.76 -5.48
CA LEU A 49 -2.67 4.73 -6.39
C LEU A 49 -3.77 3.77 -6.89
N ASP A 50 -4.96 3.86 -6.35
CA ASP A 50 -6.07 2.94 -6.67
C ASP A 50 -6.95 3.47 -7.83
N ARG A 51 -6.47 4.49 -8.54
CA ARG A 51 -7.08 4.97 -9.79
C ARG A 51 -6.46 4.30 -11.01
N PRO A 52 -7.21 4.12 -12.09
CA PRO A 52 -6.64 3.68 -13.36
C PRO A 52 -5.53 4.64 -13.83
N MET A 53 -4.45 4.07 -14.35
CA MET A 53 -3.37 4.85 -14.94
C MET A 53 -3.72 5.33 -16.36
N THR A 54 -3.13 6.42 -16.78
CA THR A 54 -3.00 6.73 -18.20
C THR A 54 -1.89 5.87 -18.80
N TYR A 55 -1.94 5.64 -20.13
CA TYR A 55 -0.87 4.87 -20.81
C TYR A 55 0.52 5.47 -20.59
N ARG A 56 0.59 6.80 -20.51
CA ARG A 56 1.82 7.51 -20.23
C ARG A 56 2.34 7.27 -18.81
N GLU A 57 1.46 7.22 -17.83
CA GLU A 57 1.81 6.87 -16.46
C GLU A 57 2.30 5.42 -16.35
N GLN A 58 1.72 4.52 -17.13
CA GLN A 58 2.13 3.12 -17.17
C GLN A 58 3.58 2.91 -17.66
N MET A 59 4.12 3.85 -18.42
CA MET A 59 5.52 3.84 -18.89
C MET A 59 6.56 4.00 -17.76
N PHE A 60 6.16 4.09 -16.48
CA PHE A 60 7.11 3.95 -15.38
C PHE A 60 7.64 2.52 -15.25
N GLY A 61 6.87 1.53 -15.71
CA GLY A 61 7.30 0.13 -15.81
C GLY A 61 8.23 -0.07 -17.01
N PRO A 62 9.42 -0.70 -16.82
CA PRO A 62 10.42 -0.83 -17.89
C PRO A 62 9.91 -1.59 -19.11
N GLU A 63 9.14 -2.65 -18.92
CA GLU A 63 8.57 -3.47 -20.00
C GLU A 63 7.56 -2.66 -20.85
N ILE A 64 6.70 -1.89 -20.17
CA ILE A 64 5.72 -1.04 -20.85
C ILE A 64 6.41 0.09 -21.58
N LEU A 65 7.45 0.67 -20.98
CA LEU A 65 8.26 1.71 -21.63
C LEU A 65 8.92 1.18 -22.91
N GLU A 66 9.57 0.02 -22.84
CA GLU A 66 10.19 -0.63 -23.99
C GLU A 66 9.17 -0.87 -25.11
N LYS A 67 8.02 -1.46 -24.78
CA LYS A 67 6.94 -1.71 -25.72
C LYS A 67 6.41 -0.41 -26.33
N ALA A 68 6.14 0.60 -25.49
CA ALA A 68 5.64 1.89 -25.95
C ALA A 68 6.60 2.57 -26.94
N PHE A 69 7.90 2.50 -26.69
CA PHE A 69 8.91 3.09 -27.56
C PHE A 69 9.08 2.28 -28.85
N SER A 70 9.07 0.96 -28.79
CA SER A 70 9.22 0.09 -29.97
C SER A 70 8.07 0.25 -30.98
N GLU A 71 6.84 0.53 -30.46
CA GLU A 71 5.65 0.76 -31.29
C GLU A 71 5.42 2.23 -31.64
N ALA A 72 6.18 3.17 -31.06
CA ALA A 72 6.01 4.60 -31.28
C ALA A 72 6.50 5.04 -32.66
N VAL A 73 5.83 6.06 -33.17
CA VAL A 73 6.20 6.71 -34.44
C VAL A 73 6.45 8.20 -34.25
N VAL A 74 7.33 8.76 -35.10
CA VAL A 74 7.62 10.18 -35.14
C VAL A 74 7.07 10.74 -36.45
N GLN A 75 6.30 11.83 -36.37
CA GLN A 75 5.79 12.54 -37.54
C GLN A 75 6.23 14.00 -37.45
N MET A 76 7.22 14.37 -38.26
CA MET A 76 7.86 15.69 -38.19
C MET A 76 6.96 16.83 -38.69
N SER A 77 6.08 16.55 -39.66
CA SER A 77 5.05 17.49 -40.14
C SER A 77 3.76 16.71 -40.50
N PRO A 78 2.58 17.39 -40.56
CA PRO A 78 1.32 16.73 -40.90
C PRO A 78 1.36 15.97 -42.24
N ASP A 79 2.15 16.44 -43.19
CA ASP A 79 2.28 15.88 -44.55
C ASP A 79 3.44 14.88 -44.67
N SER A 80 4.25 14.69 -43.61
CA SER A 80 5.38 13.75 -43.66
C SER A 80 4.93 12.33 -43.31
N ALA A 81 5.56 11.35 -43.92
CA ALA A 81 5.38 9.95 -43.52
C ALA A 81 5.82 9.74 -42.04
N ALA A 82 5.04 8.99 -41.30
CA ALA A 82 5.42 8.57 -39.94
C ALA A 82 6.57 7.58 -40.02
N VAL A 83 7.60 7.80 -39.20
CA VAL A 83 8.80 6.95 -39.12
C VAL A 83 8.85 6.29 -37.72
N PRO A 84 9.22 5.02 -37.61
CA PRO A 84 9.40 4.38 -36.30
C PRO A 84 10.37 5.17 -35.41
N LEU A 85 10.03 5.36 -34.14
CA LEU A 85 10.89 6.03 -33.16
C LEU A 85 12.18 5.21 -32.92
N VAL A 86 12.05 3.90 -32.84
CA VAL A 86 13.14 2.94 -32.63
C VAL A 86 13.44 2.25 -33.95
N SER A 87 14.62 2.45 -34.49
CA SER A 87 15.07 1.82 -35.73
C SER A 87 15.71 0.44 -35.51
N ARG A 88 16.30 0.21 -34.33
CA ARG A 88 16.97 -1.03 -33.96
C ARG A 88 16.97 -1.18 -32.44
N THR A 89 16.70 -2.42 -31.97
CA THR A 89 16.90 -2.83 -30.59
C THR A 89 18.07 -3.78 -30.52
N GLU A 90 18.95 -3.62 -29.53
CA GLU A 90 20.10 -4.48 -29.30
C GLU A 90 20.11 -4.90 -27.83
N VAL A 91 20.11 -6.20 -27.60
CA VAL A 91 20.22 -6.75 -26.24
C VAL A 91 21.72 -6.76 -25.87
N LEU A 92 22.11 -5.86 -25.00
CA LEU A 92 23.50 -5.73 -24.54
C LEU A 92 23.87 -6.77 -23.49
N TYR A 93 22.90 -7.17 -22.69
CA TYR A 93 23.07 -8.14 -21.63
C TYR A 93 21.75 -8.87 -21.41
N ASP A 94 21.78 -10.19 -21.53
CA ASP A 94 20.65 -11.07 -21.20
C ASP A 94 21.02 -11.84 -19.92
N PRO A 95 20.61 -11.35 -18.74
CA PRO A 95 20.95 -12.05 -17.51
C PRO A 95 20.24 -13.40 -17.51
N GLU A 96 20.95 -14.46 -17.10
CA GLU A 96 20.28 -15.69 -16.70
C GLU A 96 19.23 -15.31 -15.64
N VAL A 97 17.97 -15.47 -15.99
CA VAL A 97 16.86 -15.15 -15.08
C VAL A 97 17.09 -15.97 -13.82
N PRO A 98 17.34 -15.36 -12.65
CA PRO A 98 17.50 -16.11 -11.43
C PRO A 98 16.27 -16.99 -11.23
N ALA A 99 16.47 -18.23 -10.82
CA ALA A 99 15.34 -19.08 -10.46
C ALA A 99 14.40 -18.29 -9.52
N CYS A 100 13.13 -18.24 -9.86
CA CYS A 100 12.14 -17.53 -9.04
C CYS A 100 12.31 -17.99 -7.59
N PRO A 101 12.42 -17.06 -6.61
CA PRO A 101 12.55 -17.46 -5.23
C PRO A 101 11.37 -18.38 -4.86
N PRO A 102 11.57 -19.35 -3.97
CA PRO A 102 10.50 -20.28 -3.60
C PRO A 102 9.32 -19.50 -3.04
N GLU A 103 8.11 -19.89 -3.40
CA GLU A 103 6.89 -19.29 -2.88
C GLU A 103 6.90 -19.27 -1.35
N THR A 104 6.47 -18.16 -0.76
CA THR A 104 6.36 -18.04 0.69
C THR A 104 5.36 -19.06 1.23
N PRO A 105 5.76 -19.98 2.12
CA PRO A 105 4.82 -20.94 2.71
C PRO A 105 3.63 -20.23 3.34
N PHE A 106 2.42 -20.80 3.22
CA PHE A 106 1.18 -20.15 3.67
C PHE A 106 1.22 -19.68 5.14
N TYR A 107 1.89 -20.45 6.03
CA TYR A 107 2.03 -20.13 7.46
C TYR A 107 3.03 -19.00 7.76
N LEU A 108 3.78 -18.53 6.76
CA LEU A 108 4.66 -17.37 6.85
C LEU A 108 4.09 -16.16 6.09
N THR A 109 2.87 -16.26 5.55
CA THR A 109 2.24 -15.13 4.88
C THR A 109 1.73 -14.10 5.89
N PRO A 110 1.68 -12.79 5.53
CA PRO A 110 1.14 -11.74 6.41
C PRO A 110 -0.27 -12.06 6.91
N LEU A 111 -1.13 -12.60 6.05
CA LEU A 111 -2.51 -12.96 6.40
C LEU A 111 -2.58 -14.02 7.49
N PHE A 112 -1.80 -15.10 7.38
CA PHE A 112 -1.77 -16.15 8.41
C PHE A 112 -1.23 -15.61 9.73
N VAL A 113 -0.14 -14.84 9.68
CA VAL A 113 0.47 -14.23 10.88
C VAL A 113 -0.48 -13.25 11.54
N ALA A 114 -1.21 -12.45 10.77
CA ALA A 114 -2.21 -11.51 11.27
C ALA A 114 -3.37 -12.24 11.99
N TRP A 115 -3.88 -13.34 11.43
CA TRP A 115 -4.89 -14.17 12.11
C TRP A 115 -4.35 -14.83 13.37
N LEU A 116 -3.12 -15.33 13.35
CA LEU A 116 -2.49 -15.88 14.54
C LEU A 116 -2.36 -14.83 15.64
N PHE A 117 -1.95 -13.63 15.29
CA PHE A 117 -1.88 -12.49 16.20
C PHE A 117 -3.25 -12.11 16.75
N PHE A 118 -4.27 -12.03 15.92
CA PHE A 118 -5.65 -11.79 16.35
C PHE A 118 -6.11 -12.80 17.41
N PHE A 119 -5.95 -14.11 17.14
CA PHE A 119 -6.36 -15.13 18.09
C PHE A 119 -5.54 -15.08 19.39
N PHE A 120 -4.27 -14.73 19.31
CA PHE A 120 -3.45 -14.52 20.49
C PHE A 120 -3.98 -13.36 21.35
N VAL A 121 -4.24 -12.20 20.75
CA VAL A 121 -4.82 -11.03 21.44
C VAL A 121 -6.19 -11.36 22.02
N ALA A 122 -7.05 -12.04 21.26
CA ALA A 122 -8.35 -12.48 21.72
C ALA A 122 -8.26 -13.43 22.92
N ALA A 123 -7.34 -14.39 22.88
CA ALA A 123 -7.12 -15.32 24.00
C ALA A 123 -6.67 -14.59 25.29
N VAL A 124 -5.74 -13.64 25.19
CA VAL A 124 -5.32 -12.80 26.31
C VAL A 124 -6.51 -11.99 26.85
N SER A 125 -7.30 -11.38 25.96
CA SER A 125 -8.48 -10.60 26.34
C SER A 125 -9.54 -11.46 27.05
N VAL A 126 -9.84 -12.66 26.56
CA VAL A 126 -10.76 -13.61 27.18
C VAL A 126 -10.23 -14.05 28.55
N TYR A 127 -8.94 -14.34 28.66
CA TYR A 127 -8.31 -14.69 29.94
C TYR A 127 -8.44 -13.57 30.95
N ASP A 128 -8.16 -12.31 30.56
CA ASP A 128 -8.27 -11.15 31.44
C ASP A 128 -9.71 -10.92 31.92
N ILE A 129 -10.69 -11.03 31.01
CA ILE A 129 -12.12 -10.93 31.34
C ILE A 129 -12.51 -12.04 32.36
N SER A 130 -12.11 -13.28 32.10
CA SER A 130 -12.45 -14.42 32.96
C SER A 130 -11.84 -14.30 34.37
N ARG A 131 -10.67 -13.68 34.46
CA ARG A 131 -9.95 -13.46 35.73
C ARG A 131 -10.27 -12.11 36.38
N LYS A 132 -11.11 -11.27 35.73
CA LYS A 132 -11.39 -9.89 36.17
C LYS A 132 -10.11 -9.08 36.41
N ARG A 133 -9.13 -9.25 35.52
CA ARG A 133 -7.80 -8.61 35.57
C ARG A 133 -7.62 -7.74 34.36
N TYR A 134 -6.57 -6.92 34.39
CA TYR A 134 -6.11 -6.12 33.24
C TYR A 134 -4.61 -6.33 33.09
N SER A 135 -4.20 -6.86 31.96
CA SER A 135 -2.79 -7.06 31.60
C SER A 135 -2.20 -5.78 31.05
N ARG A 136 -2.02 -4.75 31.92
CA ARG A 136 -1.56 -3.41 31.49
C ARG A 136 -0.28 -3.43 30.68
N VAL A 137 0.67 -4.32 31.02
CA VAL A 137 1.92 -4.43 30.26
C VAL A 137 1.64 -4.90 28.83
N PHE A 138 0.78 -5.90 28.68
CA PHE A 138 0.36 -6.40 27.38
C PHE A 138 -0.31 -5.30 26.55
N ASP A 139 -1.29 -4.59 27.14
CA ASP A 139 -1.98 -3.48 26.48
C ASP A 139 -1.01 -2.36 26.12
N THR A 140 -0.04 -2.04 26.99
CA THR A 140 0.99 -1.03 26.71
C THR A 140 1.82 -1.42 25.49
N VAL A 141 2.28 -2.66 25.42
CA VAL A 141 3.08 -3.16 24.30
C VAL A 141 2.25 -3.13 23.01
N LEU A 142 1.02 -3.66 23.07
CA LEU A 142 0.10 -3.70 21.94
C LEU A 142 -0.17 -2.29 21.38
N PHE A 143 -0.62 -1.37 22.23
CA PHE A 143 -0.93 0.00 21.81
C PHE A 143 0.32 0.78 21.37
N SER A 144 1.50 0.46 21.93
CA SER A 144 2.75 1.06 21.49
C SER A 144 3.11 0.62 20.06
N ILE A 145 2.94 -0.67 19.73
CA ILE A 145 3.18 -1.18 18.37
C ILE A 145 2.24 -0.49 17.38
N TYR A 146 0.93 -0.45 17.67
CA TYR A 146 -0.05 0.23 16.81
C TYR A 146 0.23 1.73 16.68
N GLY A 147 0.58 2.37 17.78
CA GLY A 147 0.87 3.79 17.79
C GLY A 147 2.16 4.15 17.06
N LEU A 148 3.21 3.33 17.14
CA LEU A 148 4.44 3.51 16.35
C LEU A 148 4.17 3.29 14.86
N GLY A 149 3.42 2.25 14.48
CA GLY A 149 2.96 2.07 13.11
C GLY A 149 2.15 3.27 12.63
N GLY A 150 1.25 3.78 13.48
CA GLY A 150 0.46 4.98 13.21
C GLY A 150 1.31 6.25 13.03
N LEU A 151 2.42 6.40 13.77
CA LEU A 151 3.36 7.50 13.54
C LEU A 151 4.01 7.41 12.17
N VAL A 152 4.38 6.21 11.72
CA VAL A 152 4.95 6.02 10.37
C VAL A 152 3.93 6.39 9.30
N VAL A 153 2.70 5.89 9.39
CA VAL A 153 1.63 6.24 8.44
C VAL A 153 1.36 7.75 8.45
N PHE A 154 1.28 8.35 9.64
CA PHE A 154 1.06 9.79 9.78
C PHE A 154 2.21 10.61 9.18
N PHE A 155 3.47 10.21 9.43
CA PHE A 155 4.64 10.84 8.83
C PHE A 155 4.58 10.77 7.30
N LEU A 156 4.25 9.59 6.74
CA LEU A 156 4.15 9.41 5.30
C LEU A 156 3.04 10.28 4.69
N MET A 157 1.91 10.44 5.39
CA MET A 157 0.77 11.22 4.89
C MET A 157 0.99 12.74 4.94
N PHE A 158 1.64 13.24 6.00
CA PHE A 158 1.61 14.68 6.31
C PHE A 158 2.98 15.35 6.28
N VAL A 159 4.07 14.60 6.35
CA VAL A 159 5.44 15.13 6.38
C VAL A 159 6.19 14.75 5.11
N SER A 160 6.01 13.54 4.61
CA SER A 160 6.61 13.10 3.35
C SER A 160 6.03 13.88 2.16
N VAL A 161 6.91 14.22 1.22
CA VAL A 161 6.51 14.86 -0.04
C VAL A 161 6.09 13.86 -1.12
N HIS A 162 6.00 12.57 -0.77
CA HIS A 162 5.67 11.51 -1.74
C HIS A 162 4.16 11.50 -2.03
N PRO A 163 3.72 11.79 -3.25
CA PRO A 163 2.29 11.97 -3.55
C PRO A 163 1.45 10.70 -3.40
N ALA A 164 2.09 9.53 -3.47
CA ALA A 164 1.41 8.23 -3.39
C ALA A 164 1.00 7.82 -1.96
N THR A 165 1.42 8.56 -0.92
CA THR A 165 1.12 8.21 0.47
C THR A 165 -0.13 8.88 1.02
N TYR A 166 -0.76 9.79 0.27
CA TYR A 166 -1.95 10.53 0.69
C TYR A 166 -3.07 10.45 -0.35
N PRO A 167 -4.36 10.36 0.09
CA PRO A 167 -4.80 10.01 1.44
C PRO A 167 -4.63 8.51 1.72
N ASN A 168 -4.25 8.15 2.95
CA ASN A 168 -4.13 6.76 3.37
C ASN A 168 -5.14 6.42 4.47
N TYR A 169 -6.13 5.62 4.13
CA TYR A 169 -7.21 5.24 5.04
C TYR A 169 -6.79 4.23 6.12
N SER A 170 -5.58 3.64 6.02
CA SER A 170 -5.00 2.85 7.11
C SER A 170 -4.81 3.68 8.38
N ALA A 171 -4.68 5.00 8.28
CA ALA A 171 -4.63 5.91 9.42
C ALA A 171 -5.88 5.86 10.31
N PHE A 172 -6.99 5.27 9.84
CA PHE A 172 -8.22 5.15 10.62
C PHE A 172 -8.08 4.15 11.77
N TRP A 173 -7.37 3.05 11.56
CA TRP A 173 -7.13 2.03 12.56
C TRP A 173 -5.70 2.07 13.10
N LEU A 174 -4.74 2.57 12.33
CA LEU A 174 -3.33 2.68 12.67
C LEU A 174 -2.95 4.17 12.80
N HIS A 175 -3.14 4.73 13.99
CA HIS A 175 -2.90 6.16 14.24
C HIS A 175 -2.08 6.40 15.52
N PRO A 176 -1.37 7.53 15.64
CA PRO A 176 -0.44 7.79 16.75
C PRO A 176 -1.11 7.95 18.13
N PHE A 177 -2.42 8.17 18.19
CA PHE A 177 -3.14 8.32 19.47
C PHE A 177 -3.09 7.05 20.35
N TRP A 178 -2.81 5.89 19.76
CA TRP A 178 -2.58 4.67 20.52
C TRP A 178 -1.42 4.81 21.52
N LEU A 179 -0.37 5.60 21.20
CA LEU A 179 0.72 5.88 22.14
C LEU A 179 0.25 6.63 23.39
N LEU A 180 -0.70 7.54 23.24
CA LEU A 180 -1.29 8.23 24.38
C LEU A 180 -2.07 7.24 25.26
N MET A 181 -2.79 6.30 24.63
CA MET A 181 -3.51 5.28 25.40
C MET A 181 -2.55 4.31 26.09
N ALA A 182 -1.47 3.91 25.45
CA ALA A 182 -0.41 3.09 26.07
C ALA A 182 0.16 3.75 27.34
N LEU A 183 0.24 5.08 27.37
CA LEU A 183 0.66 5.86 28.53
C LEU A 183 -0.47 6.02 29.55
N PHE A 184 -1.69 6.37 29.10
CA PHE A 184 -2.79 6.76 29.98
C PHE A 184 -3.39 5.61 30.81
N ILE A 185 -3.25 4.36 30.35
CA ILE A 185 -3.71 3.20 31.12
C ILE A 185 -3.02 3.05 32.48
N TRP A 186 -1.88 3.72 32.69
CA TRP A 186 -1.14 3.68 33.95
C TRP A 186 -1.68 4.66 35.00
N PHE A 187 -2.45 5.66 34.59
CA PHE A 187 -2.98 6.72 35.46
C PHE A 187 -4.46 6.47 35.81
N LYS A 188 -4.74 6.28 37.09
CA LYS A 188 -6.11 6.06 37.58
C LYS A 188 -7.07 7.22 37.25
N SER A 189 -6.56 8.46 37.26
CA SER A 189 -7.31 9.67 36.93
C SER A 189 -7.78 9.72 35.49
N LEU A 190 -7.07 9.05 34.56
CA LEU A 190 -7.37 9.06 33.12
C LEU A 190 -8.23 7.86 32.68
N LYS A 191 -8.65 7.00 33.62
CA LYS A 191 -9.41 5.78 33.33
C LYS A 191 -10.68 6.05 32.50
N SER A 192 -11.36 7.13 32.75
CA SER A 192 -12.58 7.51 31.99
C SER A 192 -12.23 7.90 30.56
N ILE A 193 -11.13 8.64 30.33
CA ILE A 193 -10.67 9.04 29.00
C ILE A 193 -10.31 7.80 28.21
N VAL A 194 -9.53 6.89 28.78
CA VAL A 194 -9.15 5.61 28.13
C VAL A 194 -10.39 4.82 27.73
N ARG A 195 -11.38 4.70 28.63
CA ARG A 195 -12.62 3.97 28.35
C ARG A 195 -13.41 4.59 27.18
N TYR A 196 -13.64 5.91 27.21
CA TYR A 196 -14.39 6.58 26.16
C TYR A 196 -13.65 6.55 24.83
N TYR A 197 -12.34 6.70 24.85
CA TYR A 197 -11.51 6.55 23.65
C TYR A 197 -11.67 5.18 23.01
N HIS A 198 -11.51 4.10 23.79
CA HIS A 198 -11.66 2.74 23.25
C HIS A 198 -13.07 2.45 22.74
N PHE A 199 -14.09 2.98 23.43
CA PHE A 199 -15.47 2.86 22.97
C PHE A 199 -15.68 3.59 21.63
N ALA A 200 -15.21 4.83 21.53
CA ALA A 200 -15.32 5.62 20.30
C ALA A 200 -14.51 4.98 19.15
N ASN A 201 -13.29 4.51 19.46
CA ASN A 201 -12.46 3.84 18.48
C ASN A 201 -13.10 2.53 17.98
N PHE A 202 -13.65 1.72 18.89
CA PHE A 202 -14.37 0.50 18.51
C PHE A 202 -15.58 0.79 17.62
N ALA A 203 -16.39 1.81 17.98
CA ALA A 203 -17.51 2.23 17.14
C ALA A 203 -17.04 2.73 15.76
N GLY A 204 -15.94 3.48 15.73
CA GLY A 204 -15.31 3.93 14.48
C GLY A 204 -14.82 2.76 13.62
N LEU A 205 -14.19 1.75 14.22
CA LEU A 205 -13.74 0.56 13.50
C LEU A 205 -14.92 -0.26 12.95
N LEU A 206 -15.99 -0.41 13.69
CA LEU A 206 -17.21 -1.05 13.17
C LEU A 206 -17.78 -0.29 11.96
N LEU A 207 -17.82 1.04 12.03
CA LEU A 207 -18.23 1.86 10.90
C LEU A 207 -17.28 1.72 9.71
N PHE A 208 -15.97 1.70 9.96
CA PHE A 208 -14.94 1.51 8.94
C PHE A 208 -15.13 0.18 8.20
N VAL A 209 -15.34 -0.92 8.94
CA VAL A 209 -15.62 -2.24 8.36
C VAL A 209 -16.95 -2.24 7.60
N ALA A 210 -17.99 -1.59 8.11
CA ALA A 210 -19.27 -1.49 7.41
C ALA A 210 -19.17 -0.69 6.10
N LEU A 211 -18.27 0.28 6.04
CA LEU A 211 -18.04 1.13 4.87
C LEU A 211 -16.91 0.63 3.97
N TRP A 212 -16.32 -0.50 4.25
CA TRP A 212 -15.14 -1.05 3.56
C TRP A 212 -15.24 -1.00 2.04
N HIS A 213 -16.39 -1.36 1.48
CA HIS A 213 -16.60 -1.37 0.03
C HIS A 213 -16.73 0.03 -0.61
N TRP A 214 -16.96 1.06 0.18
CA TRP A 214 -17.06 2.44 -0.32
C TRP A 214 -15.75 3.22 -0.13
N ILE A 215 -14.78 2.66 0.58
CA ILE A 215 -13.49 3.29 0.76
C ILE A 215 -12.70 3.15 -0.54
N PRO A 216 -12.23 4.26 -1.14
CA PRO A 216 -11.54 4.23 -2.43
C PRO A 216 -10.06 3.83 -2.27
N GLN A 217 -9.78 2.81 -1.44
CA GLN A 217 -8.44 2.25 -1.24
C GLN A 217 -8.52 0.73 -1.24
N GLN A 218 -7.66 0.11 -2.02
CA GLN A 218 -7.44 -1.34 -1.93
C GLN A 218 -6.59 -1.63 -0.69
N PHE A 219 -7.08 -2.53 0.14
CA PHE A 219 -6.41 -2.92 1.37
C PHE A 219 -5.88 -4.34 1.26
N ASN A 220 -4.72 -4.57 1.86
CA ASN A 220 -4.21 -5.92 2.03
C ASN A 220 -5.16 -6.73 2.92
N ALA A 221 -5.46 -7.96 2.51
CA ALA A 221 -6.35 -8.84 3.28
C ALA A 221 -5.87 -9.09 4.73
N ALA A 222 -4.57 -8.98 4.96
CA ALA A 222 -3.97 -9.12 6.29
C ALA A 222 -4.32 -7.97 7.26
N PHE A 223 -4.86 -6.84 6.77
CA PHE A 223 -5.29 -5.74 7.66
C PHE A 223 -6.61 -6.04 8.36
N PHE A 224 -7.42 -6.93 7.79
CA PHE A 224 -8.73 -7.25 8.36
C PHE A 224 -8.68 -7.85 9.78
N PRO A 225 -7.80 -8.80 10.10
CA PRO A 225 -7.68 -9.33 11.47
C PRO A 225 -6.83 -8.44 12.41
N LEU A 226 -6.13 -7.43 11.90
CA LEU A 226 -5.33 -6.50 12.70
C LEU A 226 -6.15 -5.33 13.23
#